data_310231debf44eede60430e5d3a0bdd22
#
_entry.id   310231debf44eede60430e5d3a0bdd22
#
_cell.length_a   1.000
_cell.length_b   1.000
_cell.length_c   1.000
_cell.angle_alpha   90.00
_cell.angle_beta   90.00
_cell.angle_gamma   90.00
#
_symmetry.space_group_name_H-M   'P 1'
#
loop_
_entity.id
_entity.type
_entity.pdbx_description
1 polymer ?
#
loop_
_entity_poly.entity_id
_entity_poly.type
_entity_poly.pdbx_seq_one_letter_code
_entity_poly.pdbx_strand_id
1 'polypeptide(L)'
;MTEIVDILARQILDSRGNPTVEVDVILEDGSLGRAAVPSGASTGAHEAVEKRDGDTSRYGGKGVLAAVDAVNGEIFDALAGFDAADQRRLDMRMIELDGTANKSRLGANAILGVSLAAARASATSAGQPLYKYVGGVGARVLPVPMMNIINGGAHADNPIDIQEFMILPTGVDSFAEALRMGAEIFAALKSGLKAAGHNTNVGDEGGFAPNIASAEEALAFIVRSGEAAGYAAGKDFHLALDVASTEFFQDGAYHLHGEGKRFDPAGMVGYLEDLVAKFPIVSIEDGCAEDDFDGWKLLTDRLGAKVQLVGDDLFVTNPARLADGIRRGLANSILVKVNQIGTLSETLDAVDMAHRAGYTSVMSHRSGETEDATIADLAVAVNSGQIKTGSLARSDRTAKYNQLLRIEQELGDQAIYPGRTALKALR
;
A
#
# COMPACT_ATOMS: atom_id res chain seq x y z
N MET A 1 30.13 9.01 11.31
CA MET A 1 30.09 7.77 12.08
C MET A 1 28.62 7.42 12.33
N THR A 2 28.22 6.23 11.92
CA THR A 2 26.83 5.80 11.82
C THR A 2 26.40 4.87 12.97
N GLU A 3 27.18 4.90 14.08
CA GLU A 3 26.81 4.14 15.29
C GLU A 3 25.57 4.76 15.97
N ILE A 4 24.65 3.88 16.38
CA ILE A 4 23.43 4.27 17.10
C ILE A 4 23.79 4.66 18.53
N VAL A 5 23.50 5.89 18.91
CA VAL A 5 23.71 6.39 20.28
C VAL A 5 22.43 6.46 21.09
N ASP A 6 21.26 6.58 20.42
CA ASP A 6 19.97 6.58 21.09
C ASP A 6 18.84 6.12 20.16
N ILE A 7 17.81 5.48 20.74
CA ILE A 7 16.55 5.10 20.07
C ILE A 7 15.40 5.50 21.00
N LEU A 8 14.51 6.35 20.51
CA LEU A 8 13.38 6.87 21.28
C LEU A 8 12.08 6.59 20.55
N ALA A 9 11.22 5.79 21.16
CA ALA A 9 9.88 5.55 20.66
C ALA A 9 8.83 6.29 21.47
N ARG A 10 7.72 6.60 20.81
CA ARG A 10 6.51 7.17 21.41
C ARG A 10 5.26 6.65 20.74
N GLN A 11 4.16 6.76 21.47
CA GLN A 11 2.83 6.56 20.94
C GLN A 11 2.33 7.87 20.33
N ILE A 12 1.91 7.82 19.06
CA ILE A 12 1.22 8.90 18.35
C ILE A 12 -0.16 8.44 17.89
N LEU A 13 -0.95 9.28 17.22
CA LEU A 13 -2.23 8.89 16.63
C LEU A 13 -2.12 8.73 15.12
N ASP A 14 -2.76 7.70 14.59
CA ASP A 14 -2.96 7.49 13.16
C ASP A 14 -4.14 8.32 12.61
N SER A 15 -4.37 8.26 11.29
CA SER A 15 -5.45 8.96 10.59
C SER A 15 -6.86 8.57 11.01
N ARG A 16 -7.00 7.47 11.76
CA ARG A 16 -8.27 7.00 12.33
C ARG A 16 -8.43 7.34 13.81
N GLY A 17 -7.44 8.04 14.39
CA GLY A 17 -7.39 8.37 15.82
C GLY A 17 -7.00 7.18 16.71
N ASN A 18 -6.46 6.09 16.14
CA ASN A 18 -5.92 4.98 16.91
C ASN A 18 -4.42 5.22 17.20
N PRO A 19 -3.93 4.74 18.36
CA PRO A 19 -2.50 4.78 18.65
C PRO A 19 -1.65 4.00 17.64
N THR A 20 -0.48 4.54 17.31
CA THR A 20 0.58 3.86 16.57
C THR A 20 1.96 4.25 17.09
N VAL A 21 3.01 3.55 16.64
CA VAL A 21 4.38 3.75 17.08
C VAL A 21 5.10 4.74 16.16
N GLU A 22 5.80 5.71 16.75
CA GLU A 22 6.79 6.54 16.07
C GLU A 22 8.15 6.35 16.75
N VAL A 23 9.21 6.23 15.96
CA VAL A 23 10.58 5.98 16.43
C VAL A 23 11.53 7.03 15.89
N ASP A 24 12.41 7.54 16.76
CA ASP A 24 13.60 8.31 16.42
C ASP A 24 14.84 7.43 16.64
N VAL A 25 15.74 7.39 15.66
CA VAL A 25 17.09 6.84 15.78
C VAL A 25 18.09 7.98 15.65
N ILE A 26 19.00 8.09 16.61
CA ILE A 26 20.04 9.13 16.68
C ILE A 26 21.40 8.46 16.54
N LEU A 27 22.22 8.99 15.63
CA LEU A 27 23.58 8.50 15.36
C LEU A 27 24.64 9.37 16.06
N GLU A 28 25.85 8.83 16.19
CA GLU A 28 26.98 9.51 16.83
C GLU A 28 27.33 10.86 16.21
N ASP A 29 27.12 11.03 14.91
CA ASP A 29 27.33 12.30 14.20
C ASP A 29 26.20 13.32 14.41
N GLY A 30 25.18 12.98 15.20
CA GLY A 30 23.99 13.80 15.45
C GLY A 30 22.88 13.66 14.41
N SER A 31 23.06 12.81 13.40
CA SER A 31 22.02 12.54 12.41
C SER A 31 20.83 11.85 13.06
N LEU A 32 19.63 12.34 12.74
CA LEU A 32 18.35 11.83 13.23
C LEU A 32 17.52 11.28 12.09
N GLY A 33 16.99 10.07 12.27
CA GLY A 33 15.95 9.50 11.42
C GLY A 33 14.69 9.26 12.23
N ARG A 34 13.53 9.65 11.69
CA ARG A 34 12.21 9.45 12.30
C ARG A 34 11.33 8.64 11.36
N ALA A 35 10.61 7.67 11.90
CA ALA A 35 9.61 6.91 11.15
C ALA A 35 8.38 6.63 12.00
N ALA A 36 7.20 6.74 11.41
CA ALA A 36 5.94 6.34 12.01
C ALA A 36 5.38 5.10 11.29
N VAL A 37 4.82 4.18 12.05
CA VAL A 37 4.36 2.89 11.55
C VAL A 37 2.88 2.96 11.17
N PRO A 38 2.49 2.54 9.94
CA PRO A 38 1.07 2.45 9.55
C PRO A 38 0.38 1.22 10.17
N SER A 39 -0.96 1.23 10.19
CA SER A 39 -1.79 0.16 10.77
C SER A 39 -2.96 -0.20 9.85
N GLY A 40 -3.25 -1.49 9.65
CA GLY A 40 -4.39 -1.96 8.85
C GLY A 40 -5.74 -1.88 9.56
N ALA A 41 -6.83 -1.79 8.78
CA ALA A 41 -8.20 -2.04 9.25
C ALA A 41 -8.56 -3.51 9.03
N SER A 42 -8.45 -3.99 7.80
CA SER A 42 -8.40 -5.40 7.45
C SER A 42 -6.94 -5.88 7.55
N THR A 43 -6.72 -7.08 8.03
CA THR A 43 -5.39 -7.68 8.14
C THR A 43 -5.44 -9.11 7.63
N GLY A 44 -4.59 -9.45 6.67
CA GLY A 44 -4.42 -10.83 6.21
C GLY A 44 -3.99 -11.74 7.36
N ALA A 45 -4.51 -12.96 7.39
CA ALA A 45 -4.26 -13.90 8.49
C ALA A 45 -2.77 -14.24 8.68
N HIS A 46 -1.95 -13.97 7.66
CA HIS A 46 -0.53 -14.32 7.62
C HIS A 46 0.41 -13.13 7.81
N GLU A 47 -0.10 -11.95 8.15
CA GLU A 47 0.73 -10.77 8.43
C GLU A 47 1.58 -10.94 9.70
N ALA A 48 2.70 -10.23 9.76
CA ALA A 48 3.44 -10.05 11.00
C ALA A 48 2.59 -9.30 12.05
N VAL A 49 2.75 -9.67 13.32
CA VAL A 49 1.85 -9.23 14.40
C VAL A 49 2.12 -7.79 14.80
N GLU A 50 1.12 -6.94 14.66
CA GLU A 50 1.10 -5.63 15.27
C GLU A 50 0.84 -5.77 16.79
N LYS A 51 1.78 -5.33 17.62
CA LYS A 51 1.65 -5.43 19.08
C LYS A 51 0.69 -4.37 19.59
N ARG A 52 -0.39 -4.82 20.24
CA ARG A 52 -1.39 -4.01 20.91
C ARG A 52 -1.43 -4.35 22.39
N ASP A 53 -1.71 -3.36 23.25
CA ASP A 53 -1.69 -3.52 24.71
C ASP A 53 -2.85 -4.40 25.22
N GLY A 54 -4.00 -4.37 24.53
CA GLY A 54 -5.20 -5.11 24.93
C GLY A 54 -5.93 -4.55 26.16
N ASP A 55 -5.44 -3.46 26.76
CA ASP A 55 -6.08 -2.78 27.88
C ASP A 55 -7.30 -1.97 27.40
N THR A 56 -8.48 -2.53 27.56
CA THR A 56 -9.73 -1.91 27.09
C THR A 56 -10.07 -0.58 27.78
N SER A 57 -9.44 -0.28 28.91
CA SER A 57 -9.62 1.01 29.61
C SER A 57 -8.90 2.17 28.91
N ARG A 58 -7.97 1.87 27.99
CA ARG A 58 -7.19 2.82 27.21
C ARG A 58 -7.34 2.56 25.73
N TYR A 59 -7.82 3.54 24.96
CA TYR A 59 -8.01 3.45 23.50
C TYR A 59 -8.80 2.19 23.06
N GLY A 60 -9.69 1.67 23.91
CA GLY A 60 -10.44 0.44 23.62
C GLY A 60 -9.55 -0.80 23.38
N GLY A 61 -8.39 -0.87 24.00
CA GLY A 61 -7.43 -1.98 23.83
C GLY A 61 -6.41 -1.78 22.74
N LYS A 62 -6.50 -0.68 21.96
CA LYS A 62 -5.62 -0.42 20.80
C LYS A 62 -4.32 0.31 21.15
N GLY A 63 -3.99 0.53 22.43
CA GLY A 63 -2.72 1.12 22.86
C GLY A 63 -1.50 0.36 22.33
N VAL A 64 -0.35 1.03 22.22
CA VAL A 64 0.91 0.46 21.71
C VAL A 64 2.08 0.67 22.68
N LEU A 65 1.80 0.91 23.96
CA LEU A 65 2.85 1.17 24.95
C LEU A 65 3.79 -0.03 25.13
N ALA A 66 3.29 -1.26 25.04
CA ALA A 66 4.13 -2.46 25.09
C ALA A 66 5.15 -2.51 23.93
N ALA A 67 4.77 -2.04 22.73
CA ALA A 67 5.69 -1.91 21.60
C ALA A 67 6.68 -0.76 21.81
N VAL A 68 6.23 0.38 22.36
CA VAL A 68 7.10 1.53 22.74
C VAL A 68 8.13 1.11 23.78
N ASP A 69 7.72 0.38 24.82
CA ASP A 69 8.63 -0.10 25.88
C ASP A 69 9.66 -1.10 25.32
N ALA A 70 9.27 -1.97 24.38
CA ALA A 70 10.19 -2.87 23.71
C ALA A 70 11.28 -2.11 22.91
N VAL A 71 10.91 -1.03 22.23
CA VAL A 71 11.86 -0.16 21.50
C VAL A 71 12.80 0.57 22.45
N ASN A 72 12.25 1.23 23.48
CA ASN A 72 13.02 2.05 24.42
C ASN A 72 13.89 1.21 25.40
N GLY A 73 13.65 -0.09 25.48
CA GLY A 73 14.39 -1.02 26.34
C GLY A 73 15.17 -2.04 25.52
N GLU A 74 14.60 -3.23 25.36
CA GLU A 74 15.29 -4.42 24.83
C GLU A 74 15.88 -4.22 23.41
N ILE A 75 15.17 -3.52 22.52
CA ILE A 75 15.68 -3.26 21.17
C ILE A 75 16.83 -2.26 21.23
N PHE A 76 16.69 -1.16 22.00
CA PHE A 76 17.77 -0.21 22.19
C PHE A 76 19.02 -0.88 22.81
N ASP A 77 18.87 -1.66 23.87
CA ASP A 77 19.98 -2.36 24.50
C ASP A 77 20.73 -3.30 23.53
N ALA A 78 20.00 -3.92 22.59
CA ALA A 78 20.57 -4.82 21.60
C ALA A 78 21.26 -4.11 20.42
N LEU A 79 20.93 -2.83 20.16
CA LEU A 79 21.38 -2.06 19.02
C LEU A 79 22.28 -0.85 19.39
N ALA A 80 22.45 -0.53 20.66
CA ALA A 80 23.37 0.52 21.09
C ALA A 80 24.81 0.27 20.60
N GLY A 81 25.41 1.25 19.93
CA GLY A 81 26.73 1.10 19.29
C GLY A 81 26.73 0.31 17.96
N PHE A 82 25.54 -0.11 17.47
CA PHE A 82 25.43 -0.78 16.19
C PHE A 82 25.57 0.20 15.02
N ASP A 83 26.20 -0.22 13.93
CA ASP A 83 26.29 0.58 12.72
C ASP A 83 24.94 0.60 11.97
N ALA A 84 24.22 1.71 12.02
CA ALA A 84 22.91 1.84 11.35
C ALA A 84 23.00 1.73 9.81
N ALA A 85 24.18 1.95 9.22
CA ALA A 85 24.36 1.77 7.77
C ALA A 85 24.36 0.29 7.35
N ASP A 86 24.63 -0.66 8.30
CA ASP A 86 24.46 -2.10 8.05
C ASP A 86 23.00 -2.53 8.29
N GLN A 87 22.10 -2.00 7.46
CA GLN A 87 20.64 -2.19 7.57
C GLN A 87 20.25 -3.68 7.70
N ARG A 88 20.83 -4.54 6.86
CA ARG A 88 20.47 -5.97 6.89
C ARG A 88 20.82 -6.64 8.20
N ARG A 89 21.99 -6.34 8.71
CA ARG A 89 22.43 -6.91 9.99
C ARG A 89 21.62 -6.35 11.16
N LEU A 90 21.25 -5.07 11.11
CA LEU A 90 20.38 -4.43 12.09
C LEU A 90 18.99 -5.10 12.10
N ASP A 91 18.37 -5.27 10.94
CA ASP A 91 17.06 -5.93 10.82
C ASP A 91 17.11 -7.38 11.28
N MET A 92 18.12 -8.14 10.85
CA MET A 92 18.33 -9.52 11.31
C MET A 92 18.52 -9.62 12.82
N ARG A 93 19.24 -8.68 13.43
CA ARG A 93 19.42 -8.65 14.88
C ARG A 93 18.10 -8.47 15.63
N MET A 94 17.19 -7.63 15.12
CA MET A 94 15.85 -7.47 15.72
C MET A 94 14.96 -8.68 15.51
N ILE A 95 15.04 -9.34 14.35
CA ILE A 95 14.32 -10.60 14.06
C ILE A 95 14.79 -11.72 15.00
N GLU A 96 16.10 -11.88 15.17
CA GLU A 96 16.67 -12.86 16.10
C GLU A 96 16.28 -12.55 17.55
N LEU A 97 16.27 -11.27 17.93
CA LEU A 97 15.85 -10.82 19.25
C LEU A 97 14.39 -11.16 19.52
N ASP A 98 13.50 -10.96 18.55
CA ASP A 98 12.09 -11.37 18.64
C ASP A 98 11.94 -12.88 18.77
N GLY A 99 12.63 -13.64 17.94
CA GLY A 99 12.71 -15.11 17.98
C GLY A 99 11.42 -15.84 17.61
N THR A 100 10.36 -15.12 17.13
CA THR A 100 9.12 -15.72 16.65
C THR A 100 8.98 -15.58 15.15
N ALA A 101 8.25 -16.48 14.49
CA ALA A 101 8.12 -16.49 13.04
C ALA A 101 7.38 -15.25 12.48
N ASN A 102 6.50 -14.64 13.27
CA ASN A 102 5.63 -13.53 12.87
C ASN A 102 5.83 -12.27 13.72
N LYS A 103 6.98 -12.13 14.39
CA LYS A 103 7.34 -10.96 15.22
C LYS A 103 6.34 -10.68 16.36
N SER A 104 5.70 -11.72 16.90
CA SER A 104 4.64 -11.56 17.91
C SER A 104 5.13 -11.18 19.30
N ARG A 105 6.43 -11.39 19.61
CA ARG A 105 6.99 -11.10 20.94
C ARG A 105 7.23 -9.59 21.13
N LEU A 106 8.01 -8.98 20.27
CA LEU A 106 8.30 -7.52 20.31
C LEU A 106 7.23 -6.71 19.59
N GLY A 107 6.71 -7.23 18.50
CA GLY A 107 5.76 -6.60 17.61
C GLY A 107 6.41 -6.11 16.31
N ALA A 108 5.77 -6.41 15.19
CA ALA A 108 6.21 -5.92 13.88
C ALA A 108 6.25 -4.38 13.82
N ASN A 109 5.35 -3.69 14.52
CA ASN A 109 5.33 -2.24 14.62
C ASN A 109 6.55 -1.67 15.37
N ALA A 110 7.01 -2.30 16.46
CA ALA A 110 8.23 -1.92 17.16
C ALA A 110 9.46 -2.09 16.24
N ILE A 111 9.60 -3.27 15.63
CA ILE A 111 10.74 -3.62 14.77
C ILE A 111 10.78 -2.72 13.53
N LEU A 112 9.66 -2.53 12.84
CA LEU A 112 9.58 -1.71 11.64
C LEU A 112 9.91 -0.24 11.93
N GLY A 113 9.40 0.30 13.04
CA GLY A 113 9.70 1.68 13.43
C GLY A 113 11.19 1.95 13.52
N VAL A 114 11.92 1.05 14.18
CA VAL A 114 13.39 1.13 14.28
C VAL A 114 14.08 0.92 12.94
N SER A 115 13.65 -0.08 12.16
CA SER A 115 14.22 -0.40 10.85
C SER A 115 14.15 0.80 9.89
N LEU A 116 13.00 1.46 9.78
CA LEU A 116 12.82 2.62 8.90
C LEU A 116 13.51 3.88 9.44
N ALA A 117 13.48 4.10 10.76
CA ALA A 117 14.15 5.23 11.38
C ALA A 117 15.68 5.14 11.22
N ALA A 118 16.27 3.93 11.36
CA ALA A 118 17.69 3.69 11.12
C ALA A 118 18.10 3.98 9.67
N ALA A 119 17.30 3.52 8.70
CA ALA A 119 17.51 3.83 7.28
C ALA A 119 17.51 5.36 7.02
N ARG A 120 16.56 6.09 7.61
CA ARG A 120 16.48 7.54 7.50
C ARG A 120 17.65 8.26 8.18
N ALA A 121 18.07 7.81 9.37
CA ALA A 121 19.24 8.36 10.06
C ALA A 121 20.51 8.18 9.22
N SER A 122 20.68 6.98 8.67
CA SER A 122 21.83 6.67 7.80
C SER A 122 21.81 7.48 6.49
N ALA A 123 20.64 7.68 5.88
CA ALA A 123 20.49 8.55 4.71
C ALA A 123 20.88 10.02 5.05
N THR A 124 20.43 10.52 6.21
CA THR A 124 20.76 11.85 6.71
C THR A 124 22.27 11.99 6.93
N SER A 125 22.91 11.02 7.60
CA SER A 125 24.36 10.97 7.82
C SER A 125 25.15 10.95 6.51
N ALA A 126 24.63 10.25 5.50
CA ALA A 126 25.23 10.20 4.16
C ALA A 126 24.96 11.48 3.32
N GLY A 127 24.17 12.43 3.82
CA GLY A 127 23.74 13.63 3.08
C GLY A 127 22.91 13.32 1.83
N GLN A 128 22.13 12.23 1.87
CA GLN A 128 21.33 11.76 0.75
C GLN A 128 19.82 11.71 1.11
N PRO A 129 18.93 11.99 0.16
CA PRO A 129 17.52 11.70 0.37
C PRO A 129 17.31 10.16 0.44
N LEU A 130 16.27 9.73 1.17
CA LEU A 130 16.06 8.32 1.48
C LEU A 130 15.95 7.46 0.21
N TYR A 131 15.24 7.94 -0.82
CA TYR A 131 15.08 7.16 -2.07
C TYR A 131 16.43 6.87 -2.76
N LYS A 132 17.39 7.81 -2.72
CA LYS A 132 18.74 7.60 -3.28
C LYS A 132 19.59 6.71 -2.38
N TYR A 133 19.49 6.88 -1.07
CA TYR A 133 20.22 6.06 -0.11
C TYR A 133 19.86 4.58 -0.25
N VAL A 134 18.57 4.27 -0.34
CA VAL A 134 18.09 2.88 -0.46
C VAL A 134 18.24 2.34 -1.87
N GLY A 135 17.92 3.13 -2.90
CA GLY A 135 17.85 2.67 -4.30
C GLY A 135 19.10 2.92 -5.13
N GLY A 136 20.08 3.66 -4.58
CA GLY A 136 21.31 3.99 -5.28
C GLY A 136 21.09 4.88 -6.51
N VAL A 137 22.06 4.86 -7.42
CA VAL A 137 22.08 5.73 -8.62
C VAL A 137 20.98 5.41 -9.64
N GLY A 138 20.34 4.25 -9.52
CA GLY A 138 19.27 3.81 -10.40
C GLY A 138 17.87 4.30 -10.00
N ALA A 139 17.70 4.88 -8.79
CA ALA A 139 16.41 5.31 -8.25
C ALA A 139 15.94 6.61 -8.93
N ARG A 140 15.06 6.49 -9.94
CA ARG A 140 14.60 7.63 -10.75
C ARG A 140 13.21 7.45 -11.39
N VAL A 141 12.56 6.31 -11.17
CA VAL A 141 11.24 6.04 -11.75
C VAL A 141 10.18 6.51 -10.76
N LEU A 142 9.42 7.56 -11.12
CA LEU A 142 8.26 8.01 -10.40
C LEU A 142 7.13 6.97 -10.58
N PRO A 143 6.43 6.58 -9.51
CA PRO A 143 5.37 5.58 -9.64
C PRO A 143 4.10 6.18 -10.26
N VAL A 144 3.40 5.41 -11.08
CA VAL A 144 2.01 5.70 -11.47
C VAL A 144 1.14 5.57 -10.22
N PRO A 145 0.41 6.63 -9.82
CA PRO A 145 -0.45 6.57 -8.65
C PRO A 145 -1.74 5.81 -8.98
N MET A 146 -2.09 4.86 -8.13
CA MET A 146 -3.38 4.16 -8.09
C MET A 146 -4.24 4.90 -7.06
N MET A 147 -5.06 5.84 -7.53
CA MET A 147 -5.78 6.78 -6.67
C MET A 147 -7.17 6.25 -6.34
N ASN A 148 -7.41 5.85 -5.10
CA ASN A 148 -8.70 5.35 -4.63
C ASN A 148 -9.70 6.50 -4.49
N ILE A 149 -10.65 6.65 -5.44
CA ILE A 149 -11.60 7.77 -5.49
C ILE A 149 -13.03 7.41 -5.07
N ILE A 150 -13.38 6.11 -5.05
CA ILE A 150 -14.63 5.60 -4.44
C ILE A 150 -14.27 4.44 -3.52
N ASN A 151 -14.78 4.50 -2.28
CA ASN A 151 -14.63 3.49 -1.25
C ASN A 151 -15.92 2.68 -1.08
N GLY A 152 -15.75 1.38 -0.84
CA GLY A 152 -16.79 0.44 -0.42
C GLY A 152 -16.25 -0.55 0.60
N GLY A 153 -16.87 -1.72 0.74
CA GLY A 153 -16.43 -2.78 1.63
C GLY A 153 -16.12 -2.31 3.04
N ALA A 154 -15.00 -2.76 3.60
CA ALA A 154 -14.55 -2.38 4.95
C ALA A 154 -14.12 -0.92 5.08
N HIS A 155 -13.91 -0.19 3.97
CA HIS A 155 -13.45 1.20 3.95
C HIS A 155 -14.57 2.24 3.98
N ALA A 156 -15.85 1.82 3.87
CA ALA A 156 -17.00 2.73 3.86
C ALA A 156 -18.27 2.08 4.38
N ASP A 157 -19.11 2.85 5.10
CA ASP A 157 -20.44 2.44 5.51
C ASP A 157 -21.45 2.70 4.36
N ASN A 158 -21.41 1.83 3.34
CA ASN A 158 -22.27 1.88 2.16
C ASN A 158 -22.52 0.45 1.61
N PRO A 159 -23.45 0.25 0.65
CA PRO A 159 -23.80 -1.07 0.15
C PRO A 159 -22.80 -1.64 -0.90
N ILE A 160 -21.70 -0.97 -1.23
CA ILE A 160 -20.76 -1.45 -2.23
C ILE A 160 -19.90 -2.55 -1.64
N ASP A 161 -19.88 -3.76 -2.25
CA ASP A 161 -19.10 -4.89 -1.75
C ASP A 161 -17.59 -4.75 -2.07
N ILE A 162 -17.24 -4.29 -3.27
CA ILE A 162 -15.84 -4.04 -3.68
C ILE A 162 -15.26 -2.87 -2.89
N GLN A 163 -14.06 -3.07 -2.33
CA GLN A 163 -13.48 -2.16 -1.35
C GLN A 163 -12.98 -0.85 -1.94
N GLU A 164 -12.32 -0.89 -3.13
CA GLU A 164 -11.73 0.31 -3.71
C GLU A 164 -11.90 0.36 -5.23
N PHE A 165 -12.20 1.57 -5.71
CA PHE A 165 -12.24 1.91 -7.14
C PHE A 165 -11.23 3.01 -7.42
N MET A 166 -10.23 2.67 -8.20
CA MET A 166 -9.06 3.52 -8.42
C MET A 166 -8.96 4.03 -9.85
N ILE A 167 -8.40 5.22 -10.01
CA ILE A 167 -7.94 5.74 -11.31
C ILE A 167 -6.40 5.69 -11.37
N LEU A 168 -5.88 5.40 -12.56
CA LEU A 168 -4.45 5.38 -12.89
C LEU A 168 -4.21 6.36 -14.05
N PRO A 169 -3.62 7.54 -13.81
CA PRO A 169 -3.23 8.48 -14.86
C PRO A 169 -2.03 7.94 -15.67
N THR A 170 -2.31 7.19 -16.73
CA THR A 170 -1.27 6.50 -17.53
C THR A 170 -0.92 7.19 -18.84
N GLY A 171 -1.72 8.18 -19.26
CA GLY A 171 -1.57 8.89 -20.52
C GLY A 171 -0.90 10.25 -20.42
N VAL A 172 -0.06 10.47 -19.41
CA VAL A 172 0.71 11.71 -19.17
C VAL A 172 2.20 11.41 -19.03
N ASP A 173 3.03 12.44 -19.11
CA ASP A 173 4.49 12.31 -19.20
C ASP A 173 5.22 12.67 -17.89
N SER A 174 4.50 13.10 -16.84
CA SER A 174 5.09 13.47 -15.55
C SER A 174 4.18 13.10 -14.38
N PHE A 175 4.76 12.96 -13.20
CA PHE A 175 4.00 12.71 -11.97
C PHE A 175 3.13 13.92 -11.61
N ALA A 176 3.64 15.14 -11.80
CA ALA A 176 2.87 16.37 -11.55
C ALA A 176 1.60 16.43 -12.41
N GLU A 177 1.66 16.08 -13.70
CA GLU A 177 0.48 16.00 -14.57
C GLU A 177 -0.46 14.86 -14.18
N ALA A 178 0.08 13.73 -13.72
CA ALA A 178 -0.72 12.62 -13.19
C ALA A 178 -1.52 13.05 -11.96
N LEU A 179 -0.89 13.78 -11.05
CA LEU A 179 -1.54 14.28 -9.83
C LEU A 179 -2.60 15.35 -10.18
N ARG A 180 -2.32 16.25 -11.14
CA ARG A 180 -3.29 17.24 -11.64
C ARG A 180 -4.52 16.55 -12.22
N MET A 181 -4.33 15.60 -13.13
CA MET A 181 -5.42 14.82 -13.74
C MET A 181 -6.29 14.16 -12.66
N GLY A 182 -5.66 13.49 -11.70
CA GLY A 182 -6.37 12.86 -10.60
C GLY A 182 -7.21 13.84 -9.80
N ALA A 183 -6.66 15.01 -9.45
CA ALA A 183 -7.38 16.05 -8.70
C ALA A 183 -8.59 16.62 -9.49
N GLU A 184 -8.45 16.82 -10.79
CA GLU A 184 -9.52 17.30 -11.66
C GLU A 184 -10.64 16.26 -11.81
N ILE A 185 -10.29 14.97 -12.00
CA ILE A 185 -11.28 13.88 -12.04
C ILE A 185 -11.99 13.73 -10.68
N PHE A 186 -11.26 13.82 -9.57
CA PHE A 186 -11.83 13.74 -8.22
C PHE A 186 -12.82 14.89 -7.95
N ALA A 187 -12.51 16.11 -8.39
CA ALA A 187 -13.41 17.25 -8.27
C ALA A 187 -14.66 17.09 -9.15
N ALA A 188 -14.51 16.58 -10.37
CA ALA A 188 -15.63 16.28 -11.27
C ALA A 188 -16.52 15.16 -10.68
N LEU A 189 -15.92 14.10 -10.11
CA LEU A 189 -16.65 13.03 -9.44
C LEU A 189 -17.49 13.56 -8.27
N LYS A 190 -16.92 14.44 -7.43
CA LYS A 190 -17.67 15.10 -6.35
C LYS A 190 -18.90 15.83 -6.88
N SER A 191 -18.73 16.57 -7.95
CA SER A 191 -19.82 17.33 -8.59
C SER A 191 -20.89 16.40 -9.17
N GLY A 192 -20.48 15.32 -9.85
CA GLY A 192 -21.38 14.34 -10.44
C GLY A 192 -22.19 13.57 -9.38
N LEU A 193 -21.54 13.10 -8.32
CA LEU A 193 -22.20 12.43 -7.19
C LEU A 193 -23.23 13.35 -6.51
N LYS A 194 -22.85 14.60 -6.24
CA LYS A 194 -23.76 15.59 -5.64
C LYS A 194 -24.96 15.88 -6.52
N ALA A 195 -24.75 16.01 -7.83
CA ALA A 195 -25.84 16.25 -8.79
C ALA A 195 -26.82 15.07 -8.87
N ALA A 196 -26.33 13.84 -8.66
CA ALA A 196 -27.14 12.63 -8.59
C ALA A 196 -27.79 12.41 -7.20
N GLY A 197 -27.56 13.29 -6.23
CA GLY A 197 -28.13 13.21 -4.88
C GLY A 197 -27.36 12.28 -3.93
N HIS A 198 -26.16 11.83 -4.29
CA HIS A 198 -25.33 11.01 -3.44
C HIS A 198 -24.53 11.82 -2.42
N ASN A 199 -24.21 11.18 -1.31
CA ASN A 199 -23.28 11.68 -0.31
C ASN A 199 -21.85 11.80 -0.89
N THR A 200 -21.14 12.86 -0.51
CA THR A 200 -19.75 13.13 -0.89
C THR A 200 -18.82 13.21 0.32
N ASN A 201 -19.17 12.56 1.44
CA ASN A 201 -18.26 12.31 2.54
C ASN A 201 -17.19 11.32 2.08
N VAL A 202 -16.01 11.41 2.70
CA VAL A 202 -14.88 10.56 2.36
C VAL A 202 -14.70 9.45 3.39
N GLY A 203 -14.27 8.29 2.92
CA GLY A 203 -13.87 7.16 3.75
C GLY A 203 -12.46 7.32 4.34
N ASP A 204 -11.95 6.26 4.95
CA ASP A 204 -10.67 6.24 5.65
C ASP A 204 -9.49 6.61 4.74
N GLU A 205 -9.57 6.28 3.46
CA GLU A 205 -8.51 6.53 2.47
C GLU A 205 -8.73 7.79 1.61
N GLY A 206 -9.74 8.59 1.95
CA GLY A 206 -10.00 9.88 1.30
C GLY A 206 -10.84 9.80 0.02
N GLY A 207 -11.20 8.62 -0.47
CA GLY A 207 -12.18 8.42 -1.55
C GLY A 207 -13.61 8.69 -1.07
N PHE A 208 -14.53 9.02 -1.98
CA PHE A 208 -15.94 9.20 -1.64
C PHE A 208 -16.60 7.88 -1.23
N ALA A 209 -17.56 7.95 -0.34
CA ALA A 209 -18.34 6.81 0.15
C ALA A 209 -19.84 6.96 -0.18
N PRO A 210 -20.23 6.98 -1.48
CA PRO A 210 -21.61 7.18 -1.89
C PRO A 210 -22.47 5.91 -1.67
N ASN A 211 -23.76 6.08 -1.49
CA ASN A 211 -24.73 4.97 -1.47
C ASN A 211 -25.06 4.54 -2.91
N ILE A 212 -24.14 3.83 -3.55
CA ILE A 212 -24.29 3.25 -4.89
C ILE A 212 -24.53 1.75 -4.73
N ALA A 213 -25.38 1.17 -5.59
CA ALA A 213 -25.86 -0.20 -5.40
C ALA A 213 -24.95 -1.28 -6.00
N SER A 214 -24.03 -0.92 -6.91
CA SER A 214 -23.21 -1.91 -7.62
C SER A 214 -21.84 -1.36 -8.03
N ALA A 215 -20.89 -2.27 -8.23
CA ALA A 215 -19.57 -1.94 -8.77
C ALA A 215 -19.66 -1.34 -10.19
N GLU A 216 -20.55 -1.85 -11.03
CA GLU A 216 -20.76 -1.34 -12.39
C GLU A 216 -21.19 0.14 -12.38
N GLU A 217 -22.09 0.51 -11.47
CA GLU A 217 -22.54 1.90 -11.31
C GLU A 217 -21.41 2.81 -10.82
N ALA A 218 -20.61 2.35 -9.85
CA ALA A 218 -19.45 3.09 -9.36
C ALA A 218 -18.43 3.36 -10.47
N LEU A 219 -18.07 2.34 -11.25
CA LEU A 219 -17.19 2.46 -12.41
C LEU A 219 -17.74 3.42 -13.47
N ALA A 220 -19.05 3.37 -13.74
CA ALA A 220 -19.70 4.27 -14.68
C ALA A 220 -19.67 5.73 -14.20
N PHE A 221 -19.80 5.99 -12.88
CA PHE A 221 -19.63 7.34 -12.32
C PHE A 221 -18.20 7.86 -12.53
N ILE A 222 -17.19 7.01 -12.33
CA ILE A 222 -15.79 7.39 -12.51
C ILE A 222 -15.50 7.73 -13.97
N VAL A 223 -15.94 6.89 -14.92
CA VAL A 223 -15.72 7.12 -16.35
C VAL A 223 -16.35 8.44 -16.78
N ARG A 224 -17.64 8.68 -16.44
CA ARG A 224 -18.33 9.95 -16.76
C ARG A 224 -17.64 11.16 -16.12
N SER A 225 -17.08 10.99 -14.93
CA SER A 225 -16.37 12.08 -14.25
C SER A 225 -15.05 12.42 -14.92
N GLY A 226 -14.32 11.40 -15.40
CA GLY A 226 -13.12 11.59 -16.21
C GLY A 226 -13.42 12.34 -17.51
N GLU A 227 -14.48 11.92 -18.23
CA GLU A 227 -14.94 12.58 -19.46
C GLU A 227 -15.37 14.03 -19.19
N ALA A 228 -16.10 14.28 -18.08
CA ALA A 228 -16.50 15.62 -17.68
C ALA A 228 -15.31 16.53 -17.30
N ALA A 229 -14.22 15.95 -16.84
CA ALA A 229 -12.94 16.63 -16.60
C ALA A 229 -12.09 16.79 -17.86
N GLY A 230 -12.51 16.25 -19.01
CA GLY A 230 -11.82 16.36 -20.29
C GLY A 230 -10.82 15.23 -20.58
N TYR A 231 -10.88 14.11 -19.83
CA TYR A 231 -9.97 12.96 -19.97
C TYR A 231 -10.71 11.71 -20.49
N ALA A 232 -10.11 11.01 -21.44
CA ALA A 232 -10.67 9.81 -22.05
C ALA A 232 -10.26 8.55 -21.27
N ALA A 233 -11.24 7.80 -20.74
CA ALA A 233 -11.01 6.52 -20.11
C ALA A 233 -10.42 5.50 -21.12
N GLY A 234 -9.45 4.71 -20.70
CA GLY A 234 -8.73 3.76 -21.54
C GLY A 234 -7.63 4.38 -22.41
N LYS A 235 -7.50 5.71 -22.40
CA LYS A 235 -6.47 6.45 -23.12
C LYS A 235 -5.63 7.30 -22.17
N ASP A 236 -6.26 8.26 -21.49
CA ASP A 236 -5.57 9.20 -20.61
C ASP A 236 -5.43 8.60 -19.20
N PHE A 237 -6.47 7.91 -18.76
CA PHE A 237 -6.47 7.16 -17.50
C PHE A 237 -7.11 5.77 -17.67
N HIS A 238 -6.74 4.87 -16.79
CA HIS A 238 -7.32 3.54 -16.66
C HIS A 238 -7.91 3.34 -15.26
N LEU A 239 -8.61 2.24 -15.07
CA LEU A 239 -9.25 1.89 -13.81
C LEU A 239 -8.55 0.70 -13.15
N ALA A 240 -8.62 0.66 -11.81
CA ALA A 240 -8.25 -0.51 -11.04
C ALA A 240 -9.25 -0.76 -9.92
N LEU A 241 -9.30 -2.01 -9.47
CA LEU A 241 -10.11 -2.46 -8.34
C LEU A 241 -9.21 -3.04 -7.26
N ASP A 242 -9.57 -2.80 -6.01
CA ASP A 242 -9.25 -3.65 -4.88
C ASP A 242 -10.55 -4.32 -4.45
N VAL A 243 -10.64 -5.61 -4.67
CA VAL A 243 -11.86 -6.38 -4.43
C VAL A 243 -11.95 -6.81 -2.96
N ALA A 244 -10.80 -7.04 -2.31
CA ALA A 244 -10.70 -7.53 -0.94
C ALA A 244 -11.61 -8.75 -0.70
N SER A 245 -11.56 -9.73 -1.59
CA SER A 245 -12.54 -10.82 -1.70
C SER A 245 -12.62 -11.70 -0.46
N THR A 246 -11.57 -11.74 0.36
CA THR A 246 -11.56 -12.48 1.63
C THR A 246 -12.66 -12.02 2.57
N GLU A 247 -13.01 -10.72 2.57
CA GLU A 247 -14.01 -10.11 3.44
C GLU A 247 -15.44 -10.68 3.22
N PHE A 248 -15.74 -11.17 2.04
CA PHE A 248 -17.04 -11.73 1.69
C PHE A 248 -16.99 -13.18 1.19
N PHE A 249 -15.88 -13.89 1.44
CA PHE A 249 -15.73 -15.31 1.14
C PHE A 249 -16.08 -16.15 2.35
N GLN A 250 -17.16 -16.94 2.24
CA GLN A 250 -17.62 -17.83 3.30
C GLN A 250 -18.17 -19.13 2.72
N ASP A 251 -17.89 -20.25 3.37
CA ASP A 251 -18.38 -21.58 3.02
C ASP A 251 -18.13 -21.96 1.54
N GLY A 252 -16.95 -21.57 1.00
CA GLY A 252 -16.54 -21.85 -0.38
C GLY A 252 -17.24 -21.01 -1.44
N ALA A 253 -17.86 -19.89 -1.06
CA ALA A 253 -18.54 -18.98 -1.97
C ALA A 253 -18.31 -17.51 -1.62
N TYR A 254 -18.42 -16.65 -2.61
CA TYR A 254 -18.34 -15.19 -2.51
C TYR A 254 -19.75 -14.61 -2.41
N HIS A 255 -20.01 -13.86 -1.33
CA HIS A 255 -21.33 -13.29 -1.02
C HIS A 255 -21.30 -11.77 -1.18
N LEU A 256 -21.67 -11.26 -2.35
CA LEU A 256 -21.79 -9.83 -2.60
C LEU A 256 -23.15 -9.35 -2.06
N HIS A 257 -23.16 -8.94 -0.80
CA HIS A 257 -24.38 -8.61 -0.07
C HIS A 257 -25.10 -7.39 -0.63
N GLY A 258 -24.33 -6.36 -1.02
CA GLY A 258 -24.89 -5.12 -1.58
C GLY A 258 -25.53 -5.33 -2.96
N GLU A 259 -24.97 -6.21 -3.77
CA GLU A 259 -25.52 -6.58 -5.07
C GLU A 259 -26.53 -7.74 -4.98
N GLY A 260 -26.68 -8.41 -3.84
CA GLY A 260 -27.54 -9.57 -3.66
C GLY A 260 -27.11 -10.79 -4.48
N LYS A 261 -25.81 -10.92 -4.75
CA LYS A 261 -25.23 -11.99 -5.60
C LYS A 261 -24.42 -12.97 -4.75
N ARG A 262 -24.40 -14.23 -5.20
CA ARG A 262 -23.58 -15.29 -4.65
C ARG A 262 -22.89 -16.04 -5.78
N PHE A 263 -21.58 -16.23 -5.66
CA PHE A 263 -20.77 -16.91 -6.66
C PHE A 263 -19.93 -18.01 -6.01
N ASP A 264 -19.76 -19.12 -6.73
CA ASP A 264 -18.62 -20.00 -6.54
C ASP A 264 -17.33 -19.33 -7.10
N PRO A 265 -16.14 -19.91 -6.90
CA PRO A 265 -14.90 -19.32 -7.42
C PRO A 265 -14.91 -19.04 -8.92
N ALA A 266 -15.49 -19.95 -9.73
CA ALA A 266 -15.57 -19.76 -11.17
C ALA A 266 -16.55 -18.63 -11.56
N GLY A 267 -17.65 -18.50 -10.83
CA GLY A 267 -18.62 -17.42 -11.01
C GLY A 267 -18.05 -16.07 -10.62
N MET A 268 -17.23 -15.99 -9.55
CA MET A 268 -16.55 -14.75 -9.15
C MET A 268 -15.54 -14.30 -10.23
N VAL A 269 -14.74 -15.22 -10.76
CA VAL A 269 -13.84 -14.92 -11.88
C VAL A 269 -14.64 -14.42 -13.10
N GLY A 270 -15.77 -15.06 -13.44
CA GLY A 270 -16.65 -14.61 -14.52
C GLY A 270 -17.22 -13.20 -14.29
N TYR A 271 -17.60 -12.87 -13.05
CA TYR A 271 -18.04 -11.52 -12.69
C TYR A 271 -16.96 -10.45 -12.92
N LEU A 272 -15.71 -10.75 -12.54
CA LEU A 272 -14.57 -9.86 -12.80
C LEU A 272 -14.24 -9.73 -14.29
N GLU A 273 -14.36 -10.83 -15.07
CA GLU A 273 -14.22 -10.80 -16.53
C GLU A 273 -15.26 -9.87 -17.19
N ASP A 274 -16.51 -9.92 -16.72
CA ASP A 274 -17.58 -9.06 -17.23
C ASP A 274 -17.31 -7.58 -16.97
N LEU A 275 -16.76 -7.22 -15.78
CA LEU A 275 -16.37 -5.86 -15.47
C LEU A 275 -15.20 -5.39 -16.35
N VAL A 276 -14.18 -6.23 -16.56
CA VAL A 276 -13.04 -5.94 -17.45
C VAL A 276 -13.47 -5.78 -18.90
N ALA A 277 -14.48 -6.53 -19.35
CA ALA A 277 -15.01 -6.40 -20.70
C ALA A 277 -15.78 -5.08 -20.94
N LYS A 278 -16.38 -4.50 -19.89
CA LYS A 278 -17.20 -3.28 -19.97
C LYS A 278 -16.40 -2.01 -19.72
N PHE A 279 -15.35 -2.08 -18.91
CA PHE A 279 -14.61 -0.91 -18.42
C PHE A 279 -13.10 -1.08 -18.68
N PRO A 280 -12.34 0.02 -18.83
CA PRO A 280 -10.89 -0.04 -19.05
C PRO A 280 -10.12 -0.36 -17.75
N ILE A 281 -10.45 -1.50 -17.12
CA ILE A 281 -9.80 -2.01 -15.92
C ILE A 281 -8.51 -2.72 -16.34
N VAL A 282 -7.39 -2.28 -15.75
CA VAL A 282 -6.04 -2.79 -16.06
C VAL A 282 -5.37 -3.46 -14.87
N SER A 283 -5.96 -3.35 -13.67
CA SER A 283 -5.44 -3.97 -12.45
C SER A 283 -6.57 -4.38 -11.53
N ILE A 284 -6.47 -5.59 -10.96
CA ILE A 284 -7.38 -6.12 -9.94
C ILE A 284 -6.51 -6.66 -8.80
N GLU A 285 -6.76 -6.14 -7.60
CA GLU A 285 -6.17 -6.59 -6.35
C GLU A 285 -7.14 -7.52 -5.64
N ASP A 286 -6.61 -8.61 -5.08
CA ASP A 286 -7.32 -9.62 -4.29
C ASP A 286 -8.69 -10.01 -4.87
N GLY A 287 -8.68 -10.36 -6.17
CA GLY A 287 -9.87 -10.81 -6.89
C GLY A 287 -10.42 -12.17 -6.44
N CYS A 288 -9.64 -12.92 -5.66
CA CYS A 288 -10.04 -14.13 -4.95
C CYS A 288 -9.53 -14.08 -3.51
N ALA A 289 -10.14 -14.85 -2.62
CA ALA A 289 -9.77 -14.92 -1.20
C ALA A 289 -8.33 -15.46 -1.01
N GLU A 290 -7.68 -15.08 0.09
CA GLU A 290 -6.25 -15.31 0.37
C GLU A 290 -5.81 -16.78 0.35
N ASP A 291 -6.73 -17.72 0.61
CA ASP A 291 -6.48 -19.16 0.60
C ASP A 291 -7.24 -19.92 -0.52
N ASP A 292 -8.00 -19.20 -1.38
CA ASP A 292 -8.66 -19.80 -2.57
C ASP A 292 -7.66 -19.91 -3.75
N PHE A 293 -6.66 -20.78 -3.60
CA PHE A 293 -5.62 -20.96 -4.62
C PHE A 293 -6.12 -21.45 -5.97
N ASP A 294 -7.20 -22.23 -5.99
CA ASP A 294 -7.82 -22.70 -7.23
C ASP A 294 -8.54 -21.56 -7.95
N GLY A 295 -9.25 -20.69 -7.22
CA GLY A 295 -9.82 -19.45 -7.73
C GLY A 295 -8.75 -18.51 -8.28
N TRP A 296 -7.66 -18.29 -7.53
CA TRP A 296 -6.52 -17.49 -7.98
C TRP A 296 -5.86 -18.04 -9.25
N LYS A 297 -5.72 -19.38 -9.35
CA LYS A 297 -5.16 -19.99 -10.53
C LYS A 297 -6.07 -19.77 -11.74
N LEU A 298 -7.37 -19.98 -11.57
CA LEU A 298 -8.36 -19.74 -12.61
C LEU A 298 -8.39 -18.27 -13.06
N LEU A 299 -8.37 -17.33 -12.10
CA LEU A 299 -8.30 -15.90 -12.37
C LEU A 299 -7.06 -15.54 -13.17
N THR A 300 -5.90 -16.09 -12.77
CA THR A 300 -4.62 -15.83 -13.45
C THR A 300 -4.62 -16.39 -14.88
N ASP A 301 -5.13 -17.58 -15.07
CA ASP A 301 -5.21 -18.21 -16.40
C ASP A 301 -6.13 -17.44 -17.37
N ARG A 302 -7.23 -16.87 -16.87
CA ARG A 302 -8.21 -16.15 -17.70
C ARG A 302 -7.85 -14.69 -17.96
N LEU A 303 -7.39 -13.98 -16.93
CA LEU A 303 -7.18 -12.53 -16.98
C LEU A 303 -5.72 -12.09 -16.93
N GLY A 304 -4.80 -12.92 -16.44
CA GLY A 304 -3.41 -12.52 -16.17
C GLY A 304 -2.60 -12.03 -17.37
N ALA A 305 -3.00 -12.40 -18.60
CA ALA A 305 -2.41 -11.88 -19.83
C ALA A 305 -2.91 -10.47 -20.21
N LYS A 306 -4.07 -10.05 -19.69
CA LYS A 306 -4.77 -8.81 -20.06
C LYS A 306 -4.85 -7.78 -18.94
N VAL A 307 -4.73 -8.23 -17.68
CA VAL A 307 -4.91 -7.43 -16.48
C VAL A 307 -3.80 -7.73 -15.49
N GLN A 308 -3.31 -6.72 -14.78
CA GLN A 308 -2.45 -6.91 -13.63
C GLN A 308 -3.28 -7.51 -12.49
N LEU A 309 -2.84 -8.62 -11.94
CA LEU A 309 -3.45 -9.30 -10.81
C LEU A 309 -2.54 -9.15 -9.61
N VAL A 310 -2.95 -8.35 -8.64
CA VAL A 310 -2.16 -7.98 -7.47
C VAL A 310 -2.56 -8.85 -6.29
N GLY A 311 -1.59 -9.53 -5.67
CA GLY A 311 -1.80 -10.23 -4.40
C GLY A 311 -1.42 -9.32 -3.24
N ASP A 312 -2.40 -8.93 -2.41
CA ASP A 312 -2.22 -8.29 -1.11
C ASP A 312 -2.27 -9.34 0.00
N ASP A 313 -3.45 -9.76 0.43
CA ASP A 313 -3.63 -10.80 1.46
C ASP A 313 -3.06 -12.16 1.01
N LEU A 314 -3.06 -12.43 -0.30
CA LEU A 314 -2.43 -13.61 -0.87
C LEU A 314 -0.94 -13.73 -0.49
N PHE A 315 -0.19 -12.63 -0.53
CA PHE A 315 1.27 -12.62 -0.33
C PHE A 315 1.73 -11.97 0.97
N VAL A 316 0.98 -11.04 1.52
CA VAL A 316 1.26 -10.26 2.73
C VAL A 316 2.71 -9.76 2.79
N THR A 317 3.27 -9.32 1.66
CA THR A 317 4.66 -8.88 1.51
C THR A 317 5.69 -9.93 1.98
N ASN A 318 5.30 -11.19 2.11
CA ASN A 318 6.11 -12.27 2.66
C ASN A 318 6.84 -13.03 1.54
N PRO A 319 8.21 -13.04 1.52
CA PRO A 319 8.98 -13.72 0.47
C PRO A 319 8.66 -15.22 0.34
N ALA A 320 8.35 -15.93 1.44
CA ALA A 320 8.05 -17.35 1.38
C ALA A 320 6.68 -17.60 0.70
N ARG A 321 5.65 -16.80 1.03
CA ARG A 321 4.33 -16.87 0.36
C ARG A 321 4.42 -16.46 -1.11
N LEU A 322 5.18 -15.41 -1.40
CA LEU A 322 5.42 -14.98 -2.78
C LEU A 322 6.10 -16.07 -3.60
N ALA A 323 7.14 -16.73 -3.07
CA ALA A 323 7.82 -17.84 -3.74
C ALA A 323 6.88 -19.01 -4.03
N ASP A 324 5.95 -19.33 -3.12
CA ASP A 324 4.92 -20.35 -3.35
C ASP A 324 3.95 -19.95 -4.46
N GLY A 325 3.45 -18.70 -4.42
CA GLY A 325 2.55 -18.18 -5.46
C GLY A 325 3.18 -18.15 -6.85
N ILE A 326 4.46 -17.70 -6.95
CA ILE A 326 5.24 -17.72 -8.20
C ILE A 326 5.33 -19.16 -8.74
N ARG A 327 5.67 -20.13 -7.89
CA ARG A 327 5.79 -21.54 -8.28
C ARG A 327 4.47 -22.11 -8.78
N ARG A 328 3.34 -21.71 -8.20
CA ARG A 328 1.98 -22.14 -8.61
C ARG A 328 1.44 -21.33 -9.79
N GLY A 329 2.08 -20.23 -10.18
CA GLY A 329 1.59 -19.33 -11.22
C GLY A 329 0.34 -18.57 -10.82
N LEU A 330 0.29 -18.04 -9.59
CA LEU A 330 -0.81 -17.25 -9.04
C LEU A 330 -0.47 -15.76 -9.13
N ALA A 331 -1.40 -14.92 -9.57
CA ALA A 331 -1.21 -13.49 -9.74
C ALA A 331 -0.07 -13.13 -10.74
N ASN A 332 0.28 -11.85 -10.87
CA ASN A 332 1.41 -11.36 -11.66
C ASN A 332 2.00 -10.05 -11.12
N SER A 333 1.54 -9.64 -9.93
CA SER A 333 1.99 -8.46 -9.20
C SER A 333 1.86 -8.70 -7.68
N ILE A 334 2.68 -8.02 -6.90
CA ILE A 334 2.59 -8.01 -5.43
C ILE A 334 2.25 -6.61 -4.93
N LEU A 335 1.33 -6.53 -3.96
CA LEU A 335 1.19 -5.34 -3.12
C LEU A 335 2.24 -5.38 -2.02
N VAL A 336 2.90 -4.25 -1.77
CA VAL A 336 4.02 -4.16 -0.82
C VAL A 336 3.65 -3.21 0.30
N LYS A 337 3.37 -3.76 1.47
CA LYS A 337 3.07 -3.06 2.71
C LYS A 337 4.16 -3.35 3.74
N VAL A 338 4.99 -2.37 4.04
CA VAL A 338 6.18 -2.54 4.90
C VAL A 338 5.87 -3.17 6.27
N ASN A 339 4.70 -2.88 6.84
CA ASN A 339 4.30 -3.40 8.14
C ASN A 339 3.76 -4.84 8.12
N GLN A 340 3.37 -5.38 6.96
CA GLN A 340 2.93 -6.77 6.84
C GLN A 340 4.07 -7.76 7.09
N ILE A 341 5.31 -7.35 6.81
CA ILE A 341 6.51 -8.17 7.04
C ILE A 341 7.37 -7.62 8.20
N GLY A 342 7.46 -6.30 8.37
CA GLY A 342 7.97 -5.65 9.58
C GLY A 342 9.44 -5.27 9.57
N THR A 343 10.18 -5.38 8.44
CA THR A 343 11.51 -4.78 8.24
C THR A 343 11.69 -4.25 6.84
N LEU A 344 12.58 -3.26 6.67
CA LEU A 344 12.96 -2.76 5.35
C LEU A 344 13.66 -3.84 4.52
N SER A 345 14.56 -4.61 5.14
CA SER A 345 15.32 -5.66 4.43
C SER A 345 14.42 -6.74 3.84
N GLU A 346 13.46 -7.27 4.61
CA GLU A 346 12.52 -8.28 4.11
C GLU A 346 11.58 -7.70 3.05
N THR A 347 11.19 -6.43 3.20
CA THR A 347 10.40 -5.70 2.18
C THR A 347 11.15 -5.64 0.85
N LEU A 348 12.43 -5.24 0.88
CA LEU A 348 13.28 -5.19 -0.32
C LEU A 348 13.49 -6.57 -0.94
N ASP A 349 13.64 -7.62 -0.13
CA ASP A 349 13.75 -9.00 -0.61
C ASP A 349 12.48 -9.48 -1.33
N ALA A 350 11.30 -9.12 -0.83
CA ALA A 350 10.03 -9.42 -1.50
C ALA A 350 9.92 -8.72 -2.87
N VAL A 351 10.29 -7.44 -2.94
CA VAL A 351 10.27 -6.66 -4.19
C VAL A 351 11.26 -7.23 -5.20
N ASP A 352 12.51 -7.52 -4.79
CA ASP A 352 13.54 -8.09 -5.67
C ASP A 352 13.11 -9.47 -6.21
N MET A 353 12.54 -10.33 -5.36
CA MET A 353 12.01 -11.63 -5.77
C MET A 353 10.89 -11.47 -6.79
N ALA A 354 9.93 -10.56 -6.57
CA ALA A 354 8.86 -10.27 -7.51
C ALA A 354 9.40 -9.85 -8.88
N HIS A 355 10.29 -8.88 -8.90
CA HIS A 355 10.87 -8.35 -10.14
C HIS A 355 11.66 -9.41 -10.90
N ARG A 356 12.47 -10.24 -10.22
CA ARG A 356 13.22 -11.36 -10.85
C ARG A 356 12.31 -12.42 -11.43
N ALA A 357 11.15 -12.64 -10.81
CA ALA A 357 10.13 -13.56 -11.34
C ALA A 357 9.30 -12.95 -12.49
N GLY A 358 9.56 -11.68 -12.81
CA GLY A 358 8.83 -10.94 -13.81
C GLY A 358 7.46 -10.44 -13.32
N TYR A 359 7.19 -10.43 -12.01
CA TYR A 359 6.03 -9.75 -11.42
C TYR A 359 6.29 -8.24 -11.35
N THR A 360 5.23 -7.46 -11.32
CA THR A 360 5.30 -6.05 -10.92
C THR A 360 5.14 -5.92 -9.41
N SER A 361 5.43 -4.74 -8.88
CA SER A 361 5.18 -4.41 -7.48
C SER A 361 4.42 -3.09 -7.38
N VAL A 362 3.55 -2.98 -6.39
CA VAL A 362 2.82 -1.77 -6.04
C VAL A 362 3.19 -1.40 -4.61
N MET A 363 3.89 -0.31 -4.39
CA MET A 363 4.14 0.19 -3.04
C MET A 363 2.86 0.73 -2.45
N SER A 364 2.50 0.33 -1.23
CA SER A 364 1.17 0.61 -0.67
C SER A 364 1.21 1.19 0.73
N HIS A 365 0.24 2.07 0.99
CA HIS A 365 -0.14 2.53 2.31
C HIS A 365 -0.96 1.48 3.07
N ARG A 366 -1.44 1.85 4.26
CA ARG A 366 -2.50 1.14 5.00
C ARG A 366 -3.69 2.09 5.24
N SER A 367 -4.81 1.53 5.69
CA SER A 367 -6.01 2.32 6.05
C SER A 367 -5.75 3.29 7.21
N GLY A 368 -4.96 2.90 8.21
CA GLY A 368 -4.45 3.78 9.25
C GLY A 368 -3.04 4.28 8.91
N GLU A 369 -2.93 5.54 8.55
CA GLU A 369 -1.69 6.21 8.15
C GLU A 369 -1.36 7.39 9.06
N THR A 370 -0.16 7.92 8.88
CA THR A 370 0.32 9.16 9.48
C THR A 370 0.81 10.10 8.37
N GLU A 371 1.42 11.23 8.72
CA GLU A 371 2.10 12.12 7.76
C GLU A 371 3.43 11.55 7.23
N ASP A 372 3.88 10.40 7.74
CA ASP A 372 5.09 9.74 7.24
C ASP A 372 4.97 9.42 5.75
N ALA A 373 6.00 9.78 4.98
CA ALA A 373 6.02 9.63 3.54
C ALA A 373 7.06 8.60 3.06
N THR A 374 7.56 7.73 3.94
CA THR A 374 8.62 6.75 3.64
C THR A 374 8.28 5.90 2.42
N ILE A 375 7.01 5.47 2.27
CA ILE A 375 6.61 4.64 1.12
C ILE A 375 6.73 5.35 -0.23
N ALA A 376 6.67 6.68 -0.26
CA ALA A 376 6.91 7.45 -1.49
C ALA A 376 8.39 7.36 -1.90
N ASP A 377 9.30 7.53 -0.94
CA ASP A 377 10.74 7.34 -1.17
C ASP A 377 11.04 5.90 -1.58
N LEU A 378 10.47 4.91 -0.90
CA LEU A 378 10.68 3.49 -1.22
C LEU A 378 10.15 3.12 -2.61
N ALA A 379 9.01 3.68 -3.05
CA ALA A 379 8.48 3.44 -4.38
C ALA A 379 9.48 3.86 -5.48
N VAL A 380 10.14 5.01 -5.29
CA VAL A 380 11.19 5.48 -6.21
C VAL A 380 12.49 4.69 -6.02
N ALA A 381 12.87 4.37 -4.78
CA ALA A 381 14.08 3.62 -4.48
C ALA A 381 14.14 2.27 -5.20
N VAL A 382 13.03 1.53 -5.20
CA VAL A 382 12.95 0.21 -5.83
C VAL A 382 12.47 0.25 -7.28
N ASN A 383 12.23 1.47 -7.84
CA ASN A 383 11.61 1.65 -9.16
C ASN A 383 10.35 0.79 -9.32
N SER A 384 9.46 0.78 -8.32
CA SER A 384 8.25 -0.05 -8.33
C SER A 384 7.35 0.23 -9.54
N GLY A 385 7.42 1.45 -10.05
CA GLY A 385 6.60 1.94 -11.16
C GLY A 385 5.15 2.22 -10.80
N GLN A 386 4.70 1.83 -9.59
CA GLN A 386 3.33 2.01 -9.12
C GLN A 386 3.29 2.26 -7.61
N ILE A 387 2.33 3.09 -7.16
CA ILE A 387 2.05 3.35 -5.74
C ILE A 387 0.54 3.41 -5.50
N LYS A 388 0.07 2.74 -4.46
CA LYS A 388 -1.30 2.80 -3.96
C LYS A 388 -1.27 3.52 -2.61
N THR A 389 -1.74 4.77 -2.56
CA THR A 389 -1.64 5.59 -1.34
C THR A 389 -2.88 6.45 -1.09
N GLY A 390 -4.05 5.91 -1.43
CA GLY A 390 -5.35 6.51 -1.20
C GLY A 390 -5.71 7.59 -2.21
N SER A 391 -6.60 8.48 -1.79
CA SER A 391 -7.19 9.52 -2.63
C SER A 391 -6.44 10.86 -2.53
N LEU A 392 -7.01 11.87 -3.16
CA LEU A 392 -6.53 13.25 -3.24
C LEU A 392 -7.10 14.14 -2.12
N ALA A 393 -7.58 13.52 -1.05
CA ALA A 393 -8.09 14.14 0.16
C ALA A 393 -7.46 13.45 1.38
N ARG A 394 -7.44 14.15 2.53
CA ARG A 394 -6.78 13.78 3.79
C ARG A 394 -5.25 13.90 3.70
N SER A 395 -4.66 14.61 4.66
CA SER A 395 -3.22 14.94 4.67
C SER A 395 -2.32 13.72 4.81
N ASP A 396 -2.79 12.66 5.47
CA ASP A 396 -2.13 11.36 5.58
C ASP A 396 -1.90 10.69 4.21
N ARG A 397 -2.74 10.99 3.21
CA ARG A 397 -2.61 10.51 1.82
C ARG A 397 -1.81 11.49 0.97
N THR A 398 -2.20 12.76 0.98
CA THR A 398 -1.54 13.78 0.15
C THR A 398 -0.08 14.03 0.55
N ALA A 399 0.34 13.71 1.78
CA ALA A 399 1.74 13.77 2.20
C ALA A 399 2.67 12.94 1.28
N LYS A 400 2.23 11.73 0.89
CA LYS A 400 2.98 10.82 0.01
C LYS A 400 3.05 11.38 -1.42
N TYR A 401 1.94 11.90 -1.95
CA TYR A 401 1.91 12.56 -3.26
C TYR A 401 2.79 13.80 -3.29
N ASN A 402 2.74 14.63 -2.25
CA ASN A 402 3.58 15.82 -2.14
C ASN A 402 5.07 15.45 -2.04
N GLN A 403 5.42 14.33 -1.41
CA GLN A 403 6.80 13.82 -1.39
C GLN A 403 7.25 13.40 -2.78
N LEU A 404 6.42 12.72 -3.55
CA LEU A 404 6.74 12.34 -4.94
C LEU A 404 6.94 13.56 -5.84
N LEU A 405 6.18 14.66 -5.65
CA LEU A 405 6.43 15.92 -6.37
C LEU A 405 7.80 16.52 -6.02
N ARG A 406 8.23 16.45 -4.75
CA ARG A 406 9.57 16.91 -4.33
C ARG A 406 10.67 16.06 -4.97
N ILE A 407 10.48 14.74 -4.99
CA ILE A 407 11.42 13.80 -5.63
C ILE A 407 11.50 14.06 -7.14
N GLU A 408 10.35 14.28 -7.81
CA GLU A 408 10.32 14.63 -9.24
C GLU A 408 11.10 15.92 -9.50
N GLN A 409 10.88 16.96 -8.70
CA GLN A 409 11.62 18.23 -8.81
C GLN A 409 13.11 18.06 -8.56
N GLU A 410 13.53 17.24 -7.60
CA GLU A 410 14.93 16.97 -7.28
C GLU A 410 15.62 16.19 -8.42
N LEU A 411 14.94 15.24 -9.03
CA LEU A 411 15.45 14.46 -10.16
C LEU A 411 15.53 15.29 -11.45
N GLY A 412 14.65 16.30 -11.61
CA GLY A 412 14.60 17.13 -12.81
C GLY A 412 14.46 16.28 -14.08
N ASP A 413 15.31 16.56 -15.08
CA ASP A 413 15.29 15.85 -16.38
C ASP A 413 15.65 14.35 -16.30
N GLN A 414 16.11 13.87 -15.14
CA GLN A 414 16.39 12.44 -14.93
C GLN A 414 15.16 11.66 -14.46
N ALA A 415 14.09 12.34 -14.04
CA ALA A 415 12.86 11.71 -13.63
C ALA A 415 12.22 10.94 -14.80
N ILE A 416 11.76 9.72 -14.52
CA ILE A 416 11.02 8.91 -15.48
C ILE A 416 9.63 8.66 -14.92
N TYR A 417 8.60 9.15 -15.61
CA TYR A 417 7.24 8.72 -15.35
C TYR A 417 6.86 7.63 -16.36
N PRO A 418 6.64 6.38 -15.92
CA PRO A 418 6.52 5.24 -16.83
C PRO A 418 5.17 5.20 -17.56
N GLY A 419 4.15 5.90 -17.05
CA GLY A 419 2.82 5.92 -17.63
C GLY A 419 2.31 4.48 -17.92
N ARG A 420 1.86 4.24 -19.15
CA ARG A 420 1.34 2.93 -19.59
C ARG A 420 2.32 1.77 -19.38
N THR A 421 3.63 2.04 -19.47
CA THR A 421 4.65 0.98 -19.40
C THR A 421 4.87 0.44 -17.98
N ALA A 422 4.31 1.08 -16.94
CA ALA A 422 4.30 0.56 -15.59
C ALA A 422 3.52 -0.77 -15.51
N LEU A 423 2.47 -0.92 -16.31
CA LEU A 423 1.59 -2.09 -16.31
C LEU A 423 1.90 -2.98 -17.53
N LYS A 424 2.17 -4.26 -17.29
CA LYS A 424 2.42 -5.21 -18.39
C LYS A 424 1.26 -5.33 -19.38
N ALA A 425 0.04 -5.23 -18.87
CA ALA A 425 -1.19 -5.29 -19.66
C ALA A 425 -1.32 -4.16 -20.70
N LEU A 426 -0.55 -3.08 -20.57
CA LEU A 426 -0.60 -1.91 -21.46
C LEU A 426 0.68 -1.72 -22.31
N ARG A 427 1.66 -2.62 -22.18
CA ARG A 427 2.92 -2.61 -22.94
C ARG A 427 2.74 -3.00 -24.41
#